data_75f3c61f811c645eead0c479d02b4f5f
#
_entry.id   75f3c61f811c645eead0c479d02b4f5f
#
_cell.length_a   1.000
_cell.length_b   1.000
_cell.length_c   1.000
_cell.angle_alpha   90.00
_cell.angle_beta   90.00
_cell.angle_gamma   90.00
#
_symmetry.space_group_name_H-M   'P 1'
#
loop_
_entity.id
_entity.type
_entity.pdbx_description
1 polymer ?
#
loop_
_entity_poly.entity_id
_entity_poly.type
_entity_poly.pdbx_seq_one_letter_code
_entity_poly.pdbx_strand_id
1 'polypeptide(L)'
;HINARLDSASILVNAGATVAFSASARTHTERNLTQSAGIAVANGLEWDAALATITLAPAQIYGVDGLVGSIEAGKEADLVIWSNDPLELTNYPEQVYIQGIAISMQSRQTLLRDRYLRTDTDKPPAFRN
;
A
#
# COMPACT_ATOMS: atom_id res chain seq x y z
N HIS A 1 18.73 2.76 -15.73
CA HIS A 1 19.53 2.76 -14.51
C HIS A 1 20.30 1.45 -14.39
N ILE A 2 21.49 1.41 -15.03
CA ILE A 2 22.29 0.19 -15.19
C ILE A 2 22.93 -0.28 -13.86
N ASN A 3 22.91 0.54 -12.79
CA ASN A 3 23.56 0.25 -11.50
C ASN A 3 22.61 0.35 -10.29
N ALA A 4 21.29 0.25 -10.48
CA ALA A 4 20.36 0.23 -9.35
C ALA A 4 20.46 -1.13 -8.65
N ARG A 5 20.94 -1.14 -7.39
CA ARG A 5 20.98 -2.32 -6.53
C ARG A 5 19.65 -2.52 -5.85
N LEU A 6 19.14 -3.74 -5.82
CA LEU A 6 17.88 -4.07 -5.14
C LEU A 6 18.02 -4.01 -3.60
N ASP A 7 19.23 -4.20 -3.08
CA ASP A 7 19.58 -4.11 -1.65
C ASP A 7 19.95 -2.69 -1.17
N SER A 8 19.79 -1.67 -2.02
CA SER A 8 20.17 -0.29 -1.66
C SER A 8 19.43 0.22 -0.40
N ALA A 9 18.14 -0.14 -0.27
CA ALA A 9 17.35 0.28 0.87
C ALA A 9 17.89 -0.33 2.18
N SER A 10 18.23 -1.62 2.19
CA SER A 10 18.78 -2.30 3.38
C SER A 10 20.13 -1.71 3.76
N ILE A 11 21.00 -1.42 2.79
CA ILE A 11 22.30 -0.79 3.04
C ILE A 11 22.14 0.59 3.68
N LEU A 12 21.24 1.42 3.16
CA LEU A 12 21.02 2.78 3.66
C LEU A 12 20.41 2.77 5.07
N VAL A 13 19.39 1.94 5.30
CA VAL A 13 18.76 1.81 6.63
C VAL A 13 19.75 1.28 7.65
N ASN A 14 20.54 0.26 7.31
CA ASN A 14 21.58 -0.29 8.20
C ASN A 14 22.70 0.71 8.49
N ALA A 15 22.92 1.67 7.59
CA ALA A 15 23.85 2.80 7.82
C ALA A 15 23.23 3.94 8.65
N GLY A 16 21.97 3.80 9.11
CA GLY A 16 21.27 4.78 9.94
C GLY A 16 20.54 5.88 9.16
N ALA A 17 20.40 5.73 7.84
CA ALA A 17 19.64 6.69 7.04
C ALA A 17 18.13 6.45 7.15
N THR A 18 17.33 7.52 7.24
CA THR A 18 15.88 7.46 7.08
C THR A 18 15.55 7.31 5.61
N VAL A 19 14.92 6.20 5.24
CA VAL A 19 14.57 5.88 3.85
C VAL A 19 13.06 5.89 3.70
N ALA A 20 12.55 6.59 2.68
CA ALA A 20 11.15 6.51 2.28
C ALA A 20 11.05 6.12 0.80
N PHE A 21 10.12 5.23 0.47
CA PHE A 21 9.79 4.95 -0.90
C PHE A 21 8.78 5.97 -1.43
N SER A 22 8.94 6.37 -2.67
CA SER A 22 7.97 7.19 -3.38
C SER A 22 7.64 6.60 -4.74
N ALA A 23 6.42 6.84 -5.19
CA ALA A 23 6.02 6.55 -6.56
C ALA A 23 6.65 7.60 -7.48
N SER A 24 7.66 7.21 -8.25
CA SER A 24 8.34 8.14 -9.16
C SER A 24 7.39 8.63 -10.25
N ALA A 25 7.02 9.91 -10.21
CA ALA A 25 6.47 10.74 -11.30
C ALA A 25 5.24 10.21 -12.10
N ARG A 26 4.71 9.02 -11.80
CA ARG A 26 3.54 8.46 -12.48
C ARG A 26 2.47 8.09 -11.46
N THR A 27 1.40 8.84 -11.41
CA THR A 27 0.28 8.71 -10.45
C THR A 27 -0.33 7.30 -10.36
N HIS A 28 -0.19 6.47 -11.39
CA HIS A 28 -0.69 5.10 -11.38
C HIS A 28 0.22 4.08 -10.70
N THR A 29 1.45 4.46 -10.31
CA THR A 29 2.40 3.57 -9.61
C THR A 29 2.37 3.68 -8.09
N GLU A 30 1.59 4.62 -7.53
CA GLU A 30 1.46 4.81 -6.08
C GLU A 30 0.94 3.55 -5.37
N ARG A 31 0.04 2.81 -5.99
CA ARG A 31 -0.46 1.52 -5.49
C ARG A 31 0.62 0.43 -5.39
N ASN A 32 1.80 0.63 -5.96
CA ASN A 32 2.90 -0.33 -5.95
C ASN A 32 3.91 -0.06 -4.82
N LEU A 33 3.64 0.87 -3.90
CA LEU A 33 4.55 1.18 -2.79
C LEU A 33 4.73 -0.03 -1.86
N THR A 34 3.67 -0.76 -1.56
CA THR A 34 3.73 -2.00 -0.75
C THR A 34 4.60 -3.05 -1.44
N GLN A 35 4.48 -3.19 -2.76
CA GLN A 35 5.32 -4.08 -3.55
C GLN A 35 6.80 -3.66 -3.50
N SER A 36 7.09 -2.36 -3.53
CA SER A 36 8.47 -1.86 -3.43
C SER A 36 9.07 -2.19 -2.06
N ALA A 37 8.29 -2.06 -0.98
CA ALA A 37 8.69 -2.45 0.36
C ALA A 37 8.92 -3.96 0.47
N GLY A 38 8.03 -4.80 -0.11
CA GLY A 38 8.19 -6.26 -0.16
C GLY A 38 9.44 -6.69 -0.93
N ILE A 39 9.76 -6.03 -2.05
CA ILE A 39 11.02 -6.27 -2.78
C ILE A 39 12.23 -5.94 -1.90
N ALA A 40 12.18 -4.88 -1.10
CA ALA A 40 13.27 -4.55 -0.17
C ALA A 40 13.44 -5.61 0.91
N VAL A 41 12.36 -6.19 1.45
CA VAL A 41 12.40 -7.32 2.38
C VAL A 41 13.09 -8.52 1.73
N ALA A 42 12.71 -8.87 0.51
CA ALA A 42 13.33 -9.97 -0.24
C ALA A 42 14.84 -9.73 -0.52
N ASN A 43 15.31 -8.49 -0.40
CA ASN A 43 16.71 -8.10 -0.58
C ASN A 43 17.39 -7.65 0.73
N GLY A 44 16.91 -8.16 1.88
CA GLY A 44 17.60 -8.08 3.16
C GLY A 44 17.23 -6.88 4.05
N LEU A 45 16.14 -6.17 3.75
CA LEU A 45 15.59 -5.20 4.69
C LEU A 45 14.66 -5.91 5.69
N GLU A 46 14.78 -5.59 6.98
CA GLU A 46 13.86 -6.10 8.00
C GLU A 46 12.42 -5.64 7.71
N TRP A 47 11.44 -6.51 8.02
CA TRP A 47 10.04 -6.29 7.66
C TRP A 47 9.47 -5.00 8.27
N ASP A 48 9.71 -4.75 9.56
CA ASP A 48 9.25 -3.53 10.25
C ASP A 48 9.87 -2.28 9.63
N ALA A 49 11.16 -2.35 9.28
CA ALA A 49 11.85 -1.25 8.61
C ALA A 49 11.28 -1.01 7.20
N ALA A 50 10.95 -2.07 6.48
CA ALA A 50 10.33 -1.96 5.15
C ALA A 50 8.94 -1.33 5.22
N LEU A 51 8.12 -1.73 6.18
CA LEU A 51 6.81 -1.10 6.42
C LEU A 51 6.97 0.37 6.80
N ALA A 52 7.95 0.70 7.65
CA ALA A 52 8.23 2.08 8.03
C ALA A 52 8.61 2.96 6.82
N THR A 53 9.26 2.43 5.77
CA THR A 53 9.62 3.20 4.57
C THR A 53 8.41 3.77 3.82
N ILE A 54 7.23 3.22 4.00
CA ILE A 54 5.97 3.64 3.34
C ILE A 54 4.93 4.22 4.32
N THR A 55 5.26 4.28 5.61
CA THR A 55 4.37 4.79 6.67
C THR A 55 5.05 5.87 7.52
N LEU A 56 5.80 5.48 8.53
CA LEU A 56 6.41 6.38 9.51
C LEU A 56 7.56 7.21 8.92
N ALA A 57 8.44 6.62 8.12
CA ALA A 57 9.60 7.31 7.59
C ALA A 57 9.24 8.53 6.70
N PRO A 58 8.29 8.45 5.76
CA PRO A 58 7.84 9.63 5.06
C PRO A 58 7.23 10.68 5.99
N ALA A 59 6.47 10.30 7.02
CA ALA A 59 5.92 11.25 7.99
C ALA A 59 7.03 11.99 8.75
N GLN A 60 8.08 11.29 9.15
CA GLN A 60 9.27 11.89 9.79
C GLN A 60 10.01 12.84 8.85
N ILE A 61 10.22 12.45 7.59
CA ILE A 61 10.89 13.31 6.59
C ILE A 61 10.13 14.63 6.38
N TYR A 62 8.80 14.58 6.39
CA TYR A 62 7.96 15.75 6.25
C TYR A 62 7.66 16.47 7.58
N GLY A 63 8.11 15.96 8.73
CA GLY A 63 7.89 16.54 10.05
C GLY A 63 6.44 16.49 10.53
N VAL A 64 5.67 15.50 10.08
CA VAL A 64 4.24 15.28 10.43
C VAL A 64 4.00 13.99 11.21
N ASP A 65 5.07 13.35 11.67
CA ASP A 65 5.03 12.07 12.40
C ASP A 65 4.33 12.16 13.77
N GLY A 66 4.14 13.38 14.31
CA GLY A 66 3.27 13.62 15.45
C GLY A 66 1.77 13.46 15.18
N LEU A 67 1.36 13.49 13.88
CA LEU A 67 -0.03 13.44 13.45
C LEU A 67 -0.39 12.13 12.74
N VAL A 68 0.53 11.59 11.95
CA VAL A 68 0.29 10.44 11.06
C VAL A 68 1.53 9.51 11.02
N GLY A 69 1.40 8.37 10.34
CA GLY A 69 2.50 7.47 10.01
C GLY A 69 2.67 6.29 10.95
N SER A 70 2.02 6.28 12.12
CA SER A 70 1.98 5.14 13.06
C SER A 70 0.64 5.07 13.76
N ILE A 71 0.32 3.89 14.29
CA ILE A 71 -0.92 3.65 15.05
C ILE A 71 -0.65 3.96 16.53
N GLU A 72 -0.96 5.18 16.93
CA GLU A 72 -0.77 5.67 18.29
C GLU A 72 -1.96 6.53 18.72
N ALA A 73 -2.23 6.55 20.05
CA ALA A 73 -3.29 7.37 20.60
C ALA A 73 -2.99 8.87 20.35
N GLY A 74 -3.96 9.59 19.81
CA GLY A 74 -3.86 11.01 19.50
C GLY A 74 -3.45 11.33 18.07
N LYS A 75 -3.08 10.34 17.26
CA LYS A 75 -2.83 10.50 15.82
C LYS A 75 -4.11 10.34 15.00
N GLU A 76 -4.09 10.82 13.76
CA GLU A 76 -5.18 10.63 12.82
C GLU A 76 -5.38 9.14 12.52
N ALA A 77 -6.65 8.72 12.51
CA ALA A 77 -7.01 7.32 12.28
C ALA A 77 -7.11 7.02 10.77
N ASP A 78 -6.00 7.18 10.06
CA ASP A 78 -5.83 6.76 8.68
C ASP A 78 -5.26 5.34 8.67
N LEU A 79 -6.15 4.35 8.50
CA LEU A 79 -5.84 2.94 8.71
C LEU A 79 -6.24 2.09 7.51
N VAL A 80 -5.47 1.05 7.25
CA VAL A 80 -5.80 0.03 6.25
C VAL A 80 -5.80 -1.34 6.93
N ILE A 81 -6.91 -2.06 6.80
CA ILE A 81 -7.01 -3.47 7.19
C ILE A 81 -6.72 -4.31 5.96
N TRP A 82 -5.76 -5.21 6.07
CA TRP A 82 -5.33 -6.09 5.00
C TRP A 82 -5.82 -7.52 5.21
N SER A 83 -6.03 -8.25 4.13
CA SER A 83 -6.38 -9.68 4.18
C SER A 83 -5.30 -10.55 4.84
N ASN A 84 -4.04 -10.13 4.74
CA ASN A 84 -2.87 -10.75 5.36
C ASN A 84 -1.71 -9.74 5.29
N ASP A 85 -0.44 -10.17 5.15
CA ASP A 85 0.75 -9.32 5.09
C ASP A 85 0.62 -8.28 3.94
N PRO A 86 0.67 -6.96 4.24
CA PRO A 86 0.55 -5.90 3.25
C PRO A 86 1.71 -5.85 2.24
N LEU A 87 2.86 -6.45 2.57
CA LEU A 87 4.04 -6.45 1.71
C LEU A 87 4.06 -7.62 0.72
N GLU A 88 3.12 -8.55 0.84
CA GLU A 88 2.95 -9.66 -0.09
C GLU A 88 1.98 -9.33 -1.22
N LEU A 89 2.37 -9.67 -2.47
CA LEU A 89 1.64 -9.32 -3.70
C LEU A 89 0.21 -9.87 -3.79
N THR A 90 -0.04 -11.01 -3.14
CA THR A 90 -1.34 -11.70 -3.19
C THR A 90 -2.38 -11.09 -2.27
N ASN A 91 -1.96 -10.22 -1.36
CA ASN A 91 -2.82 -9.64 -0.34
C ASN A 91 -3.40 -8.31 -0.82
N TYR A 92 -4.57 -7.98 -0.31
CA TYR A 92 -5.33 -6.80 -0.72
C TYR A 92 -5.94 -6.09 0.51
N PRO A 93 -6.20 -4.78 0.41
CA PRO A 93 -6.88 -4.06 1.46
C PRO A 93 -8.35 -4.50 1.53
N GLU A 94 -8.78 -4.94 2.71
CA GLU A 94 -10.18 -5.30 3.00
C GLU A 94 -10.99 -4.07 3.37
N GLN A 95 -10.39 -3.15 4.14
CA GLN A 95 -11.03 -1.92 4.56
C GLN A 95 -10.03 -0.78 4.71
N VAL A 96 -10.42 0.41 4.29
CA VAL A 96 -9.68 1.66 4.46
C VAL A 96 -10.50 2.59 5.34
N TYR A 97 -9.82 3.23 6.29
CA TYR A 97 -10.36 4.30 7.11
C TYR A 97 -9.56 5.58 6.86
N ILE A 98 -10.26 6.69 6.71
CA ILE A 98 -9.67 8.03 6.61
C ILE A 98 -10.30 8.86 7.72
N GLN A 99 -9.48 9.40 8.62
CA GLN A 99 -9.92 10.12 9.82
C GLN A 99 -10.95 9.32 10.65
N GLY A 100 -10.75 8.01 10.74
CA GLY A 100 -11.65 7.09 11.46
C GLY A 100 -12.95 6.74 10.72
N ILE A 101 -13.19 7.28 9.53
CA ILE A 101 -14.38 7.02 8.72
C ILE A 101 -14.07 5.90 7.73
N ALA A 102 -14.88 4.83 7.77
CA ALA A 102 -14.76 3.73 6.82
C ALA A 102 -15.08 4.19 5.39
N ILE A 103 -14.15 3.97 4.47
CA ILE A 103 -14.32 4.32 3.05
C ILE A 103 -14.93 3.15 2.30
N SER A 104 -15.88 3.44 1.39
CA SER A 104 -16.44 2.41 0.52
C SER A 104 -15.36 1.79 -0.36
N MET A 105 -15.19 0.47 -0.27
CA MET A 105 -14.24 -0.30 -1.09
C MET A 105 -14.78 -0.62 -2.49
N GLN A 106 -15.98 -0.11 -2.84
CA GLN A 106 -16.53 -0.27 -4.17
C GLN A 106 -15.81 0.62 -5.18
N SER A 107 -15.10 0.01 -6.10
CA SER A 107 -14.50 0.67 -7.24
C SER A 107 -15.31 0.38 -8.52
N ARG A 108 -15.09 1.18 -9.56
CA ARG A 108 -15.67 0.88 -10.89
C ARG A 108 -15.29 -0.53 -11.38
N GLN A 109 -14.09 -0.99 -11.04
CA GLN A 109 -13.61 -2.33 -11.42
C GLN A 109 -14.35 -3.43 -10.65
N THR A 110 -14.59 -3.25 -9.34
CA THR A 110 -15.35 -4.22 -8.55
C THR A 110 -16.80 -4.28 -9.01
N LEU A 111 -17.43 -3.14 -9.30
CA LEU A 111 -18.78 -3.10 -9.85
C LEU A 111 -18.88 -3.78 -11.23
N LEU A 112 -17.89 -3.58 -12.10
CA LEU A 112 -17.83 -4.27 -13.39
C LEU A 112 -17.62 -5.78 -13.20
N ARG A 113 -16.68 -6.18 -12.35
CA ARG A 113 -16.47 -7.58 -12.01
C ARG A 113 -17.77 -8.24 -11.54
N ASP A 114 -18.44 -7.64 -10.56
CA ASP A 114 -19.65 -8.19 -9.97
C ASP A 114 -20.81 -8.25 -10.98
N ARG A 115 -20.90 -7.28 -11.90
CA ARG A 115 -21.83 -7.31 -13.01
C ARG A 115 -21.61 -8.51 -13.93
N TYR A 116 -20.37 -8.83 -14.25
CA TYR A 116 -20.03 -9.94 -15.15
C TYR A 116 -19.94 -11.30 -14.47
N LEU A 117 -19.74 -11.33 -13.15
CA LEU A 117 -19.77 -12.57 -12.36
C LEU A 117 -21.20 -13.05 -12.07
N ARG A 118 -22.22 -12.19 -12.24
CA ARG A 118 -23.62 -12.65 -12.14
C ARG A 118 -23.91 -13.60 -13.28
N THR A 119 -24.07 -14.87 -12.95
CA THR A 119 -24.44 -15.97 -13.85
C THR A 119 -25.97 -16.06 -14.04
N ASP A 120 -26.68 -14.95 -14.16
CA ASP A 120 -28.05 -14.97 -14.63
C ASP A 120 -28.07 -15.48 -16.07
N THR A 121 -28.39 -16.77 -16.20
CA THR A 121 -28.23 -17.53 -17.44
C THR A 121 -29.19 -17.19 -18.55
N ASP A 122 -30.25 -16.41 -18.25
CA ASP A 122 -31.36 -16.16 -19.21
C ASP A 122 -31.11 -15.00 -20.18
N LYS A 123 -30.06 -14.22 -19.96
CA LYS A 123 -29.72 -13.12 -20.86
C LYS A 123 -28.24 -13.09 -21.22
N PRO A 124 -27.91 -12.75 -22.49
CA PRO A 124 -26.52 -12.51 -22.88
C PRO A 124 -25.83 -11.48 -21.97
N PRO A 125 -24.50 -11.55 -21.71
CA PRO A 125 -23.80 -10.69 -20.77
C PRO A 125 -24.01 -9.17 -20.99
N ALA A 126 -24.21 -8.74 -22.24
CA ALA A 126 -24.45 -7.34 -22.59
C ALA A 126 -25.85 -6.81 -22.16
N PHE A 127 -26.76 -7.68 -21.81
CA PHE A 127 -28.16 -7.35 -21.45
C PHE A 127 -28.52 -7.69 -20.01
N ARG A 128 -27.52 -8.01 -19.19
CA ARG A 128 -27.68 -8.25 -17.75
C ARG A 128 -27.58 -6.92 -17.01
N ASN A 129 -28.71 -6.37 -16.61
CA ASN A 129 -28.77 -5.15 -15.76
C ASN A 129 -28.67 -5.54 -14.29
#